data_36d13dca0202ff90060241d421606678
#
_entry.id   36d13dca0202ff90060241d421606678
#
_cell.length_a   1.000
_cell.length_b   1.000
_cell.length_c   1.000
_cell.angle_alpha   90.00
_cell.angle_beta   90.00
_cell.angle_gamma   90.00
#
_symmetry.space_group_name_H-M   'P 1'
#
loop_
_entity.id
_entity.type
_entity.pdbx_description
1 polymer ?
#
loop_
_entity_poly.entity_id
_entity_poly.type
_entity_poly.pdbx_seq_one_letter_code
_entity_poly.pdbx_strand_id
1 'polypeptide(L)'
;IVTVADAANGPKTLDAQFEAVSQVAMADLIIVSKTDLITAAEAESFQSRLRTINPSAKLIQSHKGKGTSKHLWNLNALKPKSTKPDVVKWTLGEAPKLDPLENISGFAPAQKLSLPTSNHDNRIGSASIVLDSPIKDTTFDLWLDTLIAMRGKDILRVKGVVFIEGVEKPFVFHGVQDIFDPPVLLEDWPKTDTQSRIVIIGRDLSDSQLQSTLDMLRAPPDDKAPNFKFINP
;
A
#
# COMPACT_ATOMS: atom_id res chain seq x y z
N ILE A 1 4.84 10.41 2.41
CA ILE A 1 4.14 11.26 1.42
C ILE A 1 2.77 11.65 1.97
N VAL A 2 2.45 12.95 1.88
CA VAL A 2 1.15 13.49 2.32
C VAL A 2 0.46 14.12 1.12
N THR A 3 -0.77 13.69 0.84
CA THR A 3 -1.61 14.24 -0.23
C THR A 3 -2.83 14.91 0.38
N VAL A 4 -3.17 16.10 -0.11
CA VAL A 4 -4.40 16.80 0.27
C VAL A 4 -5.42 16.62 -0.86
N ALA A 5 -6.55 15.99 -0.53
CA ALA A 5 -7.65 15.75 -1.43
C ALA A 5 -8.82 16.69 -1.10
N ASP A 6 -9.18 17.55 -2.03
CA ASP A 6 -10.32 18.47 -1.94
C ASP A 6 -11.63 17.70 -2.16
N ALA A 7 -12.48 17.60 -1.15
CA ALA A 7 -13.70 16.81 -1.28
C ALA A 7 -14.74 17.44 -2.21
N ALA A 8 -14.72 18.77 -2.40
CA ALA A 8 -15.67 19.45 -3.28
C ALA A 8 -15.26 19.34 -4.77
N ASN A 9 -13.97 19.43 -5.08
CA ASN A 9 -13.48 19.42 -6.46
C ASN A 9 -12.74 18.13 -6.83
N GLY A 10 -12.29 17.37 -5.84
CA GLY A 10 -11.47 16.17 -6.00
C GLY A 10 -12.06 15.12 -6.93
N PRO A 11 -13.35 14.77 -6.86
CA PRO A 11 -13.95 13.83 -7.79
C PRO A 11 -13.69 14.20 -9.25
N LYS A 12 -13.96 15.45 -9.63
CA LYS A 12 -13.73 15.97 -11.00
C LYS A 12 -12.24 16.03 -11.35
N THR A 13 -11.39 16.37 -10.37
CA THR A 13 -9.94 16.41 -10.57
C THR A 13 -9.38 15.02 -10.84
N LEU A 14 -9.80 14.01 -10.11
CA LEU A 14 -9.41 12.61 -10.34
C LEU A 14 -9.92 12.08 -11.69
N ASP A 15 -11.08 12.57 -12.17
CA ASP A 15 -11.60 12.22 -13.49
C ASP A 15 -10.83 12.85 -14.64
N ALA A 16 -10.26 14.02 -14.42
CA ALA A 16 -9.61 14.82 -15.47
C ALA A 16 -8.09 14.68 -15.50
N GLN A 17 -7.46 14.35 -14.35
CA GLN A 17 -6.01 14.44 -14.18
C GLN A 17 -5.43 13.16 -13.59
N PHE A 18 -4.72 12.40 -14.40
CA PHE A 18 -4.07 11.17 -13.96
C PHE A 18 -3.00 11.43 -12.88
N GLU A 19 -2.34 12.57 -12.91
CA GLU A 19 -1.36 12.99 -11.91
C GLU A 19 -1.98 13.07 -10.50
N ALA A 20 -3.23 13.53 -10.41
CA ALA A 20 -3.94 13.55 -9.13
C ALA A 20 -4.21 12.13 -8.60
N VAL A 21 -4.58 11.20 -9.48
CA VAL A 21 -4.75 9.78 -9.13
C VAL A 21 -3.42 9.18 -8.67
N SER A 22 -2.31 9.47 -9.38
CA SER A 22 -0.97 9.02 -8.99
C SER A 22 -0.53 9.56 -7.64
N GLN A 23 -0.82 10.83 -7.32
CA GLN A 23 -0.53 11.43 -6.02
C GLN A 23 -1.29 10.75 -4.87
N VAL A 24 -2.54 10.36 -5.11
CA VAL A 24 -3.33 9.57 -4.15
C VAL A 24 -2.70 8.18 -3.97
N ALA A 25 -2.33 7.52 -5.08
CA ALA A 25 -1.75 6.18 -5.05
C ALA A 25 -0.41 6.12 -4.28
N MET A 26 0.41 7.17 -4.36
CA MET A 26 1.70 7.24 -3.68
C MET A 26 1.62 7.65 -2.21
N ALA A 27 0.48 8.17 -1.73
CA ALA A 27 0.35 8.76 -0.40
C ALA A 27 0.49 7.75 0.74
N ASP A 28 1.11 8.17 1.85
CA ASP A 28 1.04 7.51 3.16
C ASP A 28 -0.12 8.04 4.00
N LEU A 29 -0.41 9.33 3.81
CA LEU A 29 -1.50 10.03 4.48
C LEU A 29 -2.28 10.85 3.45
N ILE A 30 -3.59 10.66 3.41
CA ILE A 30 -4.50 11.47 2.62
C ILE A 30 -5.33 12.33 3.56
N ILE A 31 -5.23 13.65 3.39
CA ILE A 31 -6.01 14.63 4.13
C ILE A 31 -7.19 15.06 3.27
N VAL A 32 -8.38 14.60 3.62
CA VAL A 32 -9.62 14.99 2.93
C VAL A 32 -10.09 16.33 3.48
N SER A 33 -10.00 17.36 2.65
CA SER A 33 -10.34 18.75 3.01
C SER A 33 -11.69 19.16 2.43
N LYS A 34 -12.23 20.27 2.91
CA LYS A 34 -13.48 20.89 2.40
C LYS A 34 -14.70 19.98 2.45
N THR A 35 -14.75 19.07 3.41
CA THR A 35 -15.93 18.23 3.64
C THR A 35 -17.16 18.99 4.11
N ASP A 36 -16.98 20.25 4.56
CA ASP A 36 -18.04 21.19 4.92
C ASP A 36 -18.77 21.78 3.70
N LEU A 37 -18.27 21.61 2.49
CA LEU A 37 -18.87 22.13 1.25
C LEU A 37 -19.70 21.07 0.49
N ILE A 38 -19.78 19.86 1.01
CA ILE A 38 -20.50 18.73 0.39
C ILE A 38 -21.35 18.00 1.41
N THR A 39 -22.24 17.15 0.95
CA THR A 39 -23.06 16.30 1.83
C THR A 39 -22.23 15.17 2.44
N ALA A 40 -22.73 14.59 3.53
CA ALA A 40 -22.08 13.44 4.17
C ALA A 40 -21.96 12.24 3.21
N ALA A 41 -22.99 11.99 2.38
CA ALA A 41 -22.98 10.90 1.40
C ALA A 41 -21.91 11.11 0.31
N GLU A 42 -21.75 12.33 -0.19
CA GLU A 42 -20.71 12.67 -1.16
C GLU A 42 -19.30 12.51 -0.54
N ALA A 43 -19.13 12.91 0.72
CA ALA A 43 -17.88 12.77 1.44
C ALA A 43 -17.51 11.29 1.62
N GLU A 44 -18.47 10.42 1.95
CA GLU A 44 -18.27 8.97 2.09
C GLU A 44 -17.93 8.31 0.76
N SER A 45 -18.68 8.65 -0.30
CA SER A 45 -18.41 8.18 -1.66
C SER A 45 -17.00 8.56 -2.12
N PHE A 46 -16.59 9.81 -1.90
CA PHE A 46 -15.25 10.26 -2.26
C PHE A 46 -14.15 9.53 -1.46
N GLN A 47 -14.33 9.35 -0.15
CA GLN A 47 -13.38 8.59 0.67
C GLN A 47 -13.30 7.12 0.23
N SER A 48 -14.43 6.51 -0.14
CA SER A 48 -14.45 5.14 -0.67
C SER A 48 -13.62 5.04 -1.95
N ARG A 49 -13.76 6.00 -2.87
CA ARG A 49 -12.94 6.07 -4.09
C ARG A 49 -11.45 6.20 -3.78
N LEU A 50 -11.08 7.09 -2.84
CA LEU A 50 -9.67 7.24 -2.41
C LEU A 50 -9.09 5.94 -1.85
N ARG A 51 -9.89 5.16 -1.08
CA ARG A 51 -9.47 3.84 -0.57
C ARG A 51 -9.34 2.80 -1.68
N THR A 52 -10.14 2.89 -2.73
CA THR A 52 -9.99 2.01 -3.90
C THR A 52 -8.67 2.27 -4.63
N ILE A 53 -8.29 3.54 -4.79
CA ILE A 53 -7.02 3.92 -5.42
C ILE A 53 -5.82 3.53 -4.53
N ASN A 54 -5.90 3.79 -3.23
CA ASN A 54 -4.82 3.50 -2.28
C ASN A 54 -5.37 2.91 -0.97
N PRO A 55 -5.50 1.59 -0.88
CA PRO A 55 -6.00 0.92 0.31
C PRO A 55 -5.07 1.03 1.53
N SER A 56 -3.78 1.29 1.30
CA SER A 56 -2.76 1.36 2.34
C SER A 56 -2.59 2.75 2.95
N ALA A 57 -3.17 3.80 2.36
CA ALA A 57 -3.06 5.16 2.88
C ALA A 57 -3.96 5.38 4.10
N LYS A 58 -3.44 6.08 5.09
CA LYS A 58 -4.27 6.59 6.17
C LYS A 58 -5.11 7.77 5.67
N LEU A 59 -6.43 7.71 5.85
CA LEU A 59 -7.33 8.83 5.54
C LEU A 59 -7.70 9.58 6.82
N ILE A 60 -7.60 10.90 6.77
CA ILE A 60 -8.13 11.79 7.83
C ILE A 60 -8.94 12.92 7.20
N GLN A 61 -9.98 13.33 7.87
CA GLN A 61 -10.74 14.51 7.49
C GLN A 61 -10.15 15.75 8.17
N SER A 62 -10.06 16.84 7.41
CA SER A 62 -9.64 18.14 7.91
C SER A 62 -10.77 19.15 7.77
N HIS A 63 -11.16 19.74 8.87
CA HIS A 63 -12.13 20.83 8.89
C HIS A 63 -11.39 22.16 9.04
N LYS A 64 -11.32 22.94 7.96
CA LYS A 64 -10.61 24.24 7.93
C LYS A 64 -9.17 24.17 8.46
N GLY A 65 -8.44 23.09 8.13
CA GLY A 65 -7.06 22.88 8.56
C GLY A 65 -6.88 22.44 10.02
N LYS A 66 -7.95 22.27 10.79
CA LYS A 66 -7.86 21.85 12.20
C LYS A 66 -7.64 20.33 12.31
N GLY A 67 -6.83 19.92 13.27
CA GLY A 67 -6.63 18.52 13.63
C GLY A 67 -5.58 17.76 12.81
N THR A 68 -5.01 18.38 11.77
CA THR A 68 -4.07 17.70 10.85
C THR A 68 -2.64 17.59 11.40
N SER A 69 -2.18 18.57 12.18
CA SER A 69 -0.79 18.64 12.64
C SER A 69 -0.33 17.42 13.44
N LYS A 70 -1.19 16.87 14.30
CA LYS A 70 -0.87 15.66 15.09
C LYS A 70 -0.58 14.45 14.21
N HIS A 71 -1.22 14.35 13.06
CA HIS A 71 -1.05 13.23 12.13
C HIS A 71 0.17 13.39 11.21
N LEU A 72 0.56 14.64 10.92
CA LEU A 72 1.74 14.92 10.08
C LEU A 72 3.05 14.49 10.76
N TRP A 73 3.13 14.64 12.09
CA TRP A 73 4.34 14.33 12.85
C TRP A 73 4.38 12.88 13.39
N ASN A 74 3.27 12.15 13.33
CA ASN A 74 3.13 10.80 13.87
C ASN A 74 3.08 9.71 12.78
N LEU A 75 3.71 9.92 11.64
CA LEU A 75 3.92 8.88 10.63
C LEU A 75 5.08 7.97 11.08
N ASN A 76 4.91 7.31 12.22
CA ASN A 76 5.98 6.66 12.97
C ASN A 76 6.35 5.25 12.48
N ALA A 77 5.73 4.73 11.42
CA ALA A 77 5.95 3.36 10.97
C ALA A 77 7.40 3.04 10.55
N LEU A 78 8.23 4.06 10.38
CA LEU A 78 9.61 3.93 9.92
C LEU A 78 10.65 4.17 11.03
N LYS A 79 10.25 4.13 12.29
CA LYS A 79 11.19 4.27 13.43
C LYS A 79 11.51 2.90 14.02
N PRO A 80 12.73 2.64 14.48
CA PRO A 80 13.11 1.37 15.11
C PRO A 80 12.20 0.94 16.26
N LYS A 81 11.59 1.91 16.97
CA LYS A 81 10.67 1.70 18.11
C LYS A 81 9.17 1.76 17.72
N SER A 82 8.84 1.60 16.43
CA SER A 82 7.44 1.55 16.01
C SER A 82 6.78 0.27 16.49
N THR A 83 5.52 0.37 16.98
CA THR A 83 4.78 -0.80 17.46
C THR A 83 4.25 -1.64 16.30
N LYS A 84 4.07 -2.95 16.52
CA LYS A 84 3.47 -3.84 15.51
C LYS A 84 2.14 -3.32 14.96
N PRO A 85 1.14 -2.89 15.77
CA PRO A 85 -0.11 -2.38 15.23
C PRO A 85 0.07 -1.19 14.29
N ASP A 86 1.00 -0.28 14.62
CA ASP A 86 1.25 0.90 13.79
C ASP A 86 1.87 0.52 12.45
N VAL A 87 2.83 -0.42 12.46
CA VAL A 87 3.51 -0.90 11.25
C VAL A 87 2.55 -1.68 10.35
N VAL A 88 1.75 -2.60 10.92
CA VAL A 88 0.77 -3.38 10.15
C VAL A 88 -0.28 -2.46 9.53
N LYS A 89 -0.81 -1.51 10.30
CA LYS A 89 -1.76 -0.52 9.80
C LYS A 89 -1.16 0.37 8.70
N TRP A 90 0.10 0.75 8.85
CA TRP A 90 0.80 1.53 7.84
C TRP A 90 1.04 0.72 6.55
N THR A 91 1.35 -0.57 6.66
CA THR A 91 1.62 -1.44 5.51
C THR A 91 0.33 -1.81 4.77
N LEU A 92 -0.65 -2.35 5.48
CA LEU A 92 -1.87 -2.91 4.89
C LEU A 92 -3.06 -1.95 4.86
N GLY A 93 -2.96 -0.81 5.55
CA GLY A 93 -4.08 0.11 5.77
C GLY A 93 -4.95 -0.28 6.96
N GLU A 94 -6.06 0.44 7.13
CA GLU A 94 -7.07 0.11 8.14
C GLU A 94 -7.90 -1.07 7.66
N ALA A 95 -8.03 -2.10 8.50
CA ALA A 95 -8.96 -3.19 8.21
C ALA A 95 -10.37 -2.62 7.97
N PRO A 96 -11.10 -3.11 6.96
CA PRO A 96 -12.48 -2.70 6.75
C PRO A 96 -13.25 -2.95 8.05
N LYS A 97 -14.04 -1.97 8.48
CA LYS A 97 -14.96 -2.14 9.60
C LYS A 97 -16.03 -3.12 9.13
N LEU A 98 -15.89 -4.38 9.52
CA LEU A 98 -16.96 -5.36 9.35
C LEU A 98 -18.11 -4.91 10.25
N ASP A 99 -19.27 -4.65 9.67
CA ASP A 99 -20.48 -4.46 10.46
C ASP A 99 -20.82 -5.81 11.10
N PRO A 100 -20.86 -5.91 12.46
CA PRO A 100 -21.17 -7.17 13.13
C PRO A 100 -22.51 -7.79 12.75
N LEU A 101 -23.37 -7.02 12.08
CA LEU A 101 -24.73 -7.41 11.68
C LEU A 101 -24.83 -7.89 10.22
N GLU A 102 -23.79 -7.76 9.40
CA GLU A 102 -23.82 -8.14 7.98
C GLU A 102 -24.04 -9.65 7.73
N ASN A 103 -23.78 -10.48 8.73
CA ASN A 103 -23.88 -11.95 8.63
C ASN A 103 -25.14 -12.56 9.27
N ILE A 104 -26.07 -11.77 9.80
CA ILE A 104 -27.24 -12.30 10.52
C ILE A 104 -28.43 -12.63 9.61
N SER A 105 -28.48 -12.09 8.41
CA SER A 105 -29.67 -12.19 7.54
C SER A 105 -29.66 -13.32 6.52
N GLY A 106 -28.57 -14.10 6.37
CA GLY A 106 -28.53 -15.25 5.44
C GLY A 106 -28.81 -14.92 3.96
N PHE A 107 -28.95 -13.64 3.63
CA PHE A 107 -29.09 -13.18 2.26
C PHE A 107 -27.72 -12.97 1.62
N ALA A 108 -27.62 -13.32 0.34
CA ALA A 108 -26.40 -13.18 -0.44
C ALA A 108 -25.77 -11.80 -0.25
N PRO A 109 -24.42 -11.70 -0.25
CA PRO A 109 -23.74 -10.43 -0.06
C PRO A 109 -24.31 -9.43 -1.06
N ALA A 110 -24.72 -8.28 -0.57
CA ALA A 110 -25.16 -7.19 -1.41
C ALA A 110 -24.08 -6.97 -2.49
N GLN A 111 -24.51 -7.01 -3.76
CA GLN A 111 -23.63 -6.68 -4.86
C GLN A 111 -22.89 -5.42 -4.49
N LYS A 112 -21.53 -5.49 -4.43
CA LYS A 112 -20.71 -4.30 -4.31
C LYS A 112 -21.25 -3.34 -5.38
N LEU A 113 -21.89 -2.27 -4.94
CA LEU A 113 -22.23 -1.17 -5.83
C LEU A 113 -20.88 -0.74 -6.43
N SER A 114 -20.64 -1.15 -7.67
CA SER A 114 -19.50 -0.67 -8.42
C SER A 114 -19.75 0.82 -8.62
N LEU A 115 -19.11 1.64 -7.79
CA LEU A 115 -19.04 3.07 -8.06
C LEU A 115 -18.47 3.22 -9.47
N PRO A 116 -18.99 4.16 -10.27
CA PRO A 116 -18.42 4.42 -11.59
C PRO A 116 -16.96 4.83 -11.39
N THR A 117 -16.04 3.90 -11.68
CA THR A 117 -14.62 4.17 -11.68
C THR A 117 -14.29 4.98 -12.93
N SER A 118 -13.54 6.06 -12.78
CA SER A 118 -13.06 6.81 -13.93
C SER A 118 -12.04 5.98 -14.72
N ASN A 119 -11.85 6.29 -16.00
CA ASN A 119 -10.83 5.64 -16.81
C ASN A 119 -9.41 5.77 -16.21
N HIS A 120 -9.17 6.80 -15.39
CA HIS A 120 -7.89 7.04 -14.72
C HIS A 120 -7.70 6.12 -13.52
N ASP A 121 -8.75 5.85 -12.74
CA ASP A 121 -8.68 4.94 -11.58
C ASP A 121 -8.38 3.51 -12.05
N ASN A 122 -8.93 3.08 -13.19
CA ASN A 122 -8.71 1.76 -13.77
C ASN A 122 -7.26 1.50 -14.21
N ARG A 123 -6.43 2.54 -14.28
CA ARG A 123 -5.00 2.41 -14.54
C ARG A 123 -4.18 2.11 -13.30
N ILE A 124 -4.79 2.17 -12.11
CA ILE A 124 -4.12 1.87 -10.85
C ILE A 124 -4.53 0.47 -10.41
N GLY A 125 -3.55 -0.40 -10.28
CA GLY A 125 -3.72 -1.72 -9.66
C GLY A 125 -3.04 -1.76 -8.30
N SER A 126 -3.51 -2.66 -7.43
CA SER A 126 -2.89 -2.92 -6.14
C SER A 126 -2.90 -4.43 -5.83
N ALA A 127 -1.84 -4.88 -5.17
CA ALA A 127 -1.76 -6.24 -4.66
C ALA A 127 -1.09 -6.27 -3.30
N SER A 128 -1.41 -7.29 -2.50
CA SER A 128 -0.77 -7.52 -1.22
C SER A 128 -0.51 -9.00 -0.97
N ILE A 129 0.53 -9.27 -0.20
CA ILE A 129 0.86 -10.64 0.22
C ILE A 129 1.13 -10.69 1.71
N VAL A 130 0.73 -11.80 2.33
CA VAL A 130 1.14 -12.20 3.68
C VAL A 130 1.85 -13.54 3.56
N LEU A 131 3.05 -13.63 4.09
CA LEU A 131 3.87 -14.85 4.12
C LEU A 131 4.09 -15.24 5.57
N ASP A 132 3.77 -16.49 5.91
CA ASP A 132 3.83 -16.99 7.28
C ASP A 132 5.26 -17.41 7.71
N SER A 133 6.16 -17.57 6.73
CA SER A 133 7.56 -17.92 6.94
C SER A 133 8.49 -16.80 6.50
N PRO A 134 9.68 -16.69 7.12
CA PRO A 134 10.72 -15.78 6.64
C PRO A 134 11.10 -16.05 5.19
N ILE A 135 11.47 -15.01 4.50
CA ILE A 135 11.89 -15.05 3.10
C ILE A 135 13.42 -15.25 3.06
N LYS A 136 13.92 -16.03 2.10
CA LYS A 136 15.36 -16.08 1.87
C LYS A 136 15.85 -14.74 1.35
N ASP A 137 17.01 -14.29 1.80
CA ASP A 137 17.63 -13.02 1.39
C ASP A 137 17.78 -12.94 -0.13
N THR A 138 18.32 -13.98 -0.75
CA THR A 138 18.51 -14.06 -2.19
C THR A 138 17.20 -14.00 -2.98
N THR A 139 16.11 -14.56 -2.44
CA THR A 139 14.77 -14.47 -3.06
C THR A 139 14.21 -13.06 -2.97
N PHE A 140 14.40 -12.41 -1.83
CA PHE A 140 13.93 -11.03 -1.64
C PHE A 140 14.70 -10.06 -2.54
N ASP A 141 16.03 -10.16 -2.58
CA ASP A 141 16.89 -9.31 -3.41
C ASP A 141 16.56 -9.50 -4.90
N LEU A 142 16.46 -10.75 -5.37
CA LEU A 142 16.12 -11.03 -6.76
C LEU A 142 14.73 -10.48 -7.12
N TRP A 143 13.76 -10.61 -6.23
CA TRP A 143 12.42 -10.07 -6.43
C TRP A 143 12.46 -8.54 -6.54
N LEU A 144 13.15 -7.87 -5.61
CA LEU A 144 13.23 -6.41 -5.57
C LEU A 144 13.96 -5.86 -6.81
N ASP A 145 15.08 -6.46 -7.18
CA ASP A 145 15.85 -6.09 -8.38
C ASP A 145 15.01 -6.29 -9.65
N THR A 146 14.29 -7.41 -9.74
CA THR A 146 13.40 -7.70 -10.87
C THR A 146 12.26 -6.67 -10.96
N LEU A 147 11.64 -6.35 -9.82
CA LEU A 147 10.56 -5.37 -9.75
C LEU A 147 11.04 -3.99 -10.23
N ILE A 148 12.21 -3.54 -9.74
CA ILE A 148 12.79 -2.25 -10.12
C ILE A 148 13.21 -2.24 -11.58
N ALA A 149 13.92 -3.27 -12.04
CA ALA A 149 14.47 -3.33 -13.40
C ALA A 149 13.36 -3.41 -14.46
N MET A 150 12.31 -4.20 -14.21
CA MET A 150 11.27 -4.44 -15.21
C MET A 150 10.15 -3.41 -15.18
N ARG A 151 9.81 -2.88 -14.00
CA ARG A 151 8.59 -2.08 -13.79
C ARG A 151 8.76 -0.87 -12.88
N GLY A 152 9.99 -0.48 -12.51
CA GLY A 152 10.26 0.58 -11.53
C GLY A 152 9.47 1.86 -11.80
N LYS A 153 9.36 2.29 -13.05
CA LYS A 153 8.60 3.51 -13.43
C LYS A 153 7.08 3.37 -13.28
N ASP A 154 6.57 2.13 -13.30
CA ASP A 154 5.14 1.82 -13.19
C ASP A 154 4.75 1.47 -11.76
N ILE A 155 5.72 1.21 -10.88
CA ILE A 155 5.47 0.98 -9.46
C ILE A 155 5.34 2.31 -8.76
N LEU A 156 4.14 2.68 -8.37
CA LEU A 156 3.88 3.96 -7.69
C LEU A 156 4.23 3.89 -6.22
N ARG A 157 3.97 2.75 -5.56
CA ARG A 157 4.25 2.56 -4.14
C ARG A 157 4.55 1.11 -3.81
N VAL A 158 5.59 0.89 -3.01
CA VAL A 158 5.84 -0.39 -2.32
C VAL A 158 5.98 -0.11 -0.84
N LYS A 159 5.39 -0.96 -0.01
CA LYS A 159 5.55 -0.95 1.45
C LYS A 159 5.62 -2.39 1.95
N GLY A 160 6.48 -2.64 2.91
CA GLY A 160 6.53 -3.95 3.53
C GLY A 160 7.16 -3.98 4.90
N VAL A 161 6.73 -4.94 5.71
CA VAL A 161 7.47 -5.46 6.85
C VAL A 161 7.90 -6.87 6.48
N VAL A 162 9.19 -7.15 6.55
CA VAL A 162 9.78 -8.37 6.01
C VAL A 162 10.64 -9.06 7.05
N PHE A 163 10.48 -10.38 7.12
CA PHE A 163 11.33 -11.29 7.85
C PHE A 163 12.23 -12.03 6.88
N ILE A 164 13.54 -11.93 7.08
CA ILE A 164 14.55 -12.65 6.30
C ILE A 164 15.06 -13.84 7.12
N GLU A 165 15.31 -14.96 6.47
CA GLU A 165 15.92 -16.12 7.09
C GLU A 165 17.27 -15.76 7.73
N GLY A 166 17.49 -16.20 8.97
CA GLY A 166 18.72 -15.91 9.72
C GLY A 166 18.80 -14.51 10.32
N VAL A 167 17.81 -13.63 10.09
CA VAL A 167 17.73 -12.32 10.73
C VAL A 167 16.68 -12.34 11.83
N GLU A 168 17.08 -12.06 13.07
CA GLU A 168 16.18 -12.19 14.23
C GLU A 168 15.02 -11.18 14.22
N LYS A 169 15.24 -10.00 13.66
CA LYS A 169 14.28 -8.90 13.68
C LYS A 169 13.79 -8.55 12.27
N PRO A 170 12.51 -8.22 12.11
CA PRO A 170 12.01 -7.77 10.83
C PRO A 170 12.51 -6.35 10.52
N PHE A 171 12.50 -6.02 9.25
CA PHE A 171 12.72 -4.66 8.81
C PHE A 171 11.52 -4.14 8.02
N VAL A 172 11.34 -2.83 8.08
CA VAL A 172 10.40 -2.10 7.23
C VAL A 172 11.16 -1.55 6.04
N PHE A 173 10.60 -1.73 4.86
CA PHE A 173 11.09 -1.07 3.65
C PHE A 173 9.94 -0.40 2.93
N HIS A 174 10.26 0.61 2.17
CA HIS A 174 9.31 1.26 1.28
C HIS A 174 10.01 1.95 0.12
N GLY A 175 9.27 2.09 -0.97
CA GLY A 175 9.72 2.78 -2.16
C GLY A 175 8.59 3.55 -2.83
N VAL A 176 8.99 4.54 -3.61
CA VAL A 176 8.12 5.33 -4.49
C VAL A 176 8.81 5.38 -5.84
N GLN A 177 8.22 4.75 -6.83
CA GLN A 177 8.82 4.51 -8.13
C GLN A 177 10.16 3.73 -7.98
N ASP A 178 11.24 4.28 -8.48
CA ASP A 178 12.60 3.73 -8.43
C ASP A 178 13.41 4.20 -7.21
N ILE A 179 12.80 4.99 -6.32
CA ILE A 179 13.46 5.52 -5.12
C ILE A 179 13.04 4.69 -3.91
N PHE A 180 14.00 4.00 -3.30
CA PHE A 180 13.82 3.25 -2.07
C PHE A 180 14.61 3.90 -0.94
N ASP A 181 13.93 4.07 0.20
CA ASP A 181 14.60 4.51 1.42
C ASP A 181 15.37 3.32 2.06
N PRO A 182 16.45 3.59 2.80
CA PRO A 182 17.15 2.55 3.56
C PRO A 182 16.17 1.79 4.47
N PRO A 183 16.26 0.45 4.53
CA PRO A 183 15.41 -0.34 5.40
C PRO A 183 15.64 -0.02 6.88
N VAL A 184 14.56 -0.04 7.67
CA VAL A 184 14.61 0.24 9.10
C VAL A 184 14.31 -1.03 9.88
N LEU A 185 15.28 -1.50 10.68
CA LEU A 185 15.09 -2.62 11.61
C LEU A 185 14.12 -2.23 12.74
N LEU A 186 13.19 -3.12 13.06
CA LEU A 186 12.24 -2.93 14.15
C LEU A 186 12.76 -3.60 15.41
N GLU A 187 13.07 -2.79 16.44
CA GLU A 187 13.63 -3.30 17.70
C GLU A 187 12.61 -4.03 18.56
N ASP A 188 11.37 -3.53 18.60
CA ASP A 188 10.31 -3.97 19.51
C ASP A 188 9.21 -4.74 18.73
N TRP A 189 9.58 -5.88 18.11
CA TRP A 189 8.61 -6.72 17.41
C TRP A 189 8.28 -7.98 18.22
N PRO A 190 6.99 -8.38 18.33
CA PRO A 190 6.61 -9.57 19.06
C PRO A 190 7.20 -10.84 18.41
N LYS A 191 7.89 -11.66 19.21
CA LYS A 191 8.50 -12.92 18.72
C LYS A 191 7.48 -13.94 18.20
N THR A 192 6.21 -13.76 18.52
CA THR A 192 5.11 -14.63 18.06
C THR A 192 4.61 -14.29 16.65
N ASP A 193 5.06 -13.19 16.06
CA ASP A 193 4.69 -12.79 14.70
C ASP A 193 5.91 -12.76 13.80
N THR A 194 5.98 -13.72 12.91
CA THR A 194 7.04 -13.86 11.90
C THR A 194 6.52 -13.63 10.47
N GLN A 195 5.32 -13.06 10.35
CA GLN A 195 4.69 -12.84 9.04
C GLN A 195 5.26 -11.62 8.31
N SER A 196 5.77 -11.87 7.13
CA SER A 196 6.05 -10.79 6.19
C SER A 196 4.76 -10.28 5.54
N ARG A 197 4.65 -8.96 5.37
CA ARG A 197 3.50 -8.30 4.76
C ARG A 197 3.99 -7.25 3.79
N ILE A 198 3.57 -7.37 2.52
CA ILE A 198 4.01 -6.46 1.45
C ILE A 198 2.80 -6.01 0.65
N VAL A 199 2.76 -4.73 0.31
CA VAL A 199 1.76 -4.11 -0.56
C VAL A 199 2.46 -3.39 -1.70
N ILE A 200 1.95 -3.57 -2.91
CA ILE A 200 2.39 -2.87 -4.11
C ILE A 200 1.21 -2.16 -4.74
N ILE A 201 1.43 -0.94 -5.18
CA ILE A 201 0.50 -0.16 -6.01
C ILE A 201 1.24 0.21 -7.28
N GLY A 202 0.64 -0.09 -8.42
CA GLY A 202 1.24 0.15 -9.73
C GLY A 202 0.32 0.86 -10.70
N ARG A 203 0.92 1.45 -11.71
CA ARG A 203 0.26 2.10 -12.83
C ARG A 203 0.30 1.19 -14.05
N ASP A 204 -0.82 1.12 -14.79
CA ASP A 204 -0.95 0.32 -16.02
C ASP A 204 -0.57 -1.16 -15.82
N LEU A 205 -0.76 -1.65 -14.59
CA LEU A 205 -0.58 -3.03 -14.16
C LEU A 205 -1.86 -3.51 -13.50
N SER A 206 -2.37 -4.64 -13.93
CA SER A 206 -3.53 -5.25 -13.27
C SER A 206 -3.17 -5.82 -11.90
N ASP A 207 -4.16 -5.96 -11.03
CA ASP A 207 -3.99 -6.61 -9.72
C ASP A 207 -3.38 -8.01 -9.86
N SER A 208 -3.76 -8.77 -10.89
CA SER A 208 -3.21 -10.10 -11.16
C SER A 208 -1.73 -10.06 -11.57
N GLN A 209 -1.30 -9.07 -12.33
CA GLN A 209 0.10 -8.89 -12.69
C GLN A 209 0.93 -8.52 -11.46
N LEU A 210 0.43 -7.61 -10.63
CA LEU A 210 1.09 -7.26 -9.37
C LEU A 210 1.14 -8.44 -8.41
N GLN A 211 0.05 -9.21 -8.30
CA GLN A 211 0.00 -10.41 -7.47
C GLN A 211 1.03 -11.45 -7.94
N SER A 212 1.18 -11.63 -9.26
CA SER A 212 2.17 -12.56 -9.81
C SER A 212 3.60 -12.17 -9.45
N THR A 213 3.92 -10.88 -9.34
CA THR A 213 5.24 -10.45 -8.86
C THR A 213 5.44 -10.80 -7.39
N LEU A 214 4.43 -10.61 -6.56
CA LEU A 214 4.49 -10.96 -5.13
C LEU A 214 4.59 -12.48 -4.90
N ASP A 215 3.95 -13.28 -5.75
CA ASP A 215 3.98 -14.74 -5.63
C ASP A 215 5.39 -15.33 -5.88
N MET A 216 6.28 -14.59 -6.54
CA MET A 216 7.71 -14.97 -6.64
C MET A 216 8.36 -15.12 -5.27
N LEU A 217 7.91 -14.38 -4.25
CA LEU A 217 8.41 -14.47 -2.88
C LEU A 217 8.03 -15.78 -2.17
N ARG A 218 7.06 -16.53 -2.71
CA ARG A 218 6.63 -17.85 -2.21
C ARG A 218 7.45 -18.99 -2.82
N ALA A 219 8.08 -18.75 -3.97
CA ALA A 219 8.82 -19.80 -4.67
C ALA A 219 10.08 -20.17 -3.86
N PRO A 220 10.35 -21.48 -3.65
CA PRO A 220 11.67 -21.86 -3.21
C PRO A 220 12.66 -21.42 -4.30
N PRO A 221 13.83 -20.91 -3.96
CA PRO A 221 14.83 -20.59 -4.97
C PRO A 221 15.12 -21.87 -5.73
N ASP A 222 15.00 -21.80 -7.05
CA ASP A 222 15.48 -22.88 -7.92
C ASP A 222 16.97 -23.01 -7.66
N ASP A 223 17.44 -24.19 -7.19
CA ASP A 223 18.86 -24.49 -7.03
C ASP A 223 19.63 -24.44 -8.37
N LYS A 224 18.93 -24.09 -9.43
CA LYS A 224 19.44 -23.89 -10.79
C LYS A 224 19.25 -22.44 -11.27
N ALA A 225 19.60 -21.47 -10.45
CA ALA A 225 19.73 -20.10 -10.95
C ALA A 225 20.78 -20.13 -12.09
N PRO A 226 20.45 -19.63 -13.31
CA PRO A 226 21.42 -19.57 -14.38
C PRO A 226 22.59 -18.71 -13.92
N ASN A 227 23.79 -19.28 -13.95
CA ASN A 227 25.05 -18.59 -13.68
C ASN A 227 25.23 -17.51 -14.76
N PHE A 228 24.70 -16.33 -14.54
CA PHE A 228 25.03 -15.15 -15.34
C PHE A 228 26.47 -14.73 -15.00
N LYS A 229 27.43 -15.27 -15.72
CA LYS A 229 28.76 -14.71 -15.79
C LYS A 229 28.63 -13.35 -16.46
N PHE A 230 28.76 -12.28 -15.68
CA PHE A 230 29.02 -10.97 -16.24
C PHE A 230 30.33 -11.05 -17.01
N ILE A 231 30.26 -11.03 -18.34
CA ILE A 231 31.41 -10.80 -19.20
C ILE A 231 31.64 -9.29 -19.11
N ASN A 232 32.65 -8.88 -18.31
CA ASN A 232 33.16 -7.53 -18.35
C ASN A 232 33.72 -7.27 -19.75
N PRO A 233 33.40 -6.09 -20.36
CA PRO A 233 34.00 -5.66 -21.62
C PRO A 233 35.48 -5.32 -21.50
#